data_5988f9a4f01797ea82f4864135b7e1a3
#
_entry.id   5988f9a4f01797ea82f4864135b7e1a3
#
_cell.length_a   1.000
_cell.length_b   1.000
_cell.length_c   1.000
_cell.angle_alpha   90.00
_cell.angle_beta   90.00
_cell.angle_gamma   90.00
#
_symmetry.space_group_name_H-M   'P 1'
#
loop_
_entity.id
_entity.type
_entity.pdbx_description
1 polymer ?
#
loop_
_entity_poly.entity_id
_entity_poly.type
_entity_poly.pdbx_seq_one_letter_code
_entity_poly.pdbx_strand_id
1 'polypeptide(L)' 'MKVGCGFVEKEIRGNSYLYFWCFQGRGGGVRKLERYMGPAPDPDARRRTLDEIEAYAARANAEFQERIAEWRRELSRP' A
#
# COMPACT_ATOMS: atom_id res chain seq x y z
N MET A 1 -10.48 -0.36 9.84
CA MET A 1 -9.22 0.07 9.17
C MET A 1 -9.32 -0.24 7.70
N LYS A 2 -8.99 0.71 6.86
CA LYS A 2 -8.96 0.51 5.42
C LYS A 2 -7.54 0.20 4.98
N VAL A 3 -7.37 -0.96 4.34
CA VAL A 3 -6.07 -1.43 3.87
C VAL A 3 -6.15 -1.62 2.37
N GLY A 4 -5.14 -1.16 1.68
CA GLY A 4 -5.05 -1.40 0.25
C GLY A 4 -3.97 -0.57 -0.37
N CYS A 5 -3.43 -1.08 -1.46
CA CYS A 5 -2.45 -0.37 -2.27
C CYS A 5 -2.51 -0.90 -3.70
N GLY A 6 -1.83 -0.20 -4.58
CA GLY A 6 -1.73 -0.63 -5.94
C GLY A 6 -0.93 0.38 -6.76
N PHE A 7 -1.12 0.33 -8.04
CA PHE A 7 -0.49 1.30 -8.92
C PHE A 7 -1.46 1.73 -10.01
N VAL A 8 -1.16 2.86 -10.60
CA VAL A 8 -1.92 3.41 -11.72
C VAL A 8 -0.95 3.98 -12.74
N GLU A 9 -1.28 3.82 -13.99
CA GLU A 9 -0.54 4.40 -15.10
C GLU A 9 -1.32 5.61 -15.58
N LYS A 10 -0.65 6.77 -15.64
CA LYS A 10 -1.27 8.01 -16.11
C LYS A 10 -0.56 8.49 -17.35
N GLU A 11 -1.32 8.87 -18.35
CA GLU A 11 -0.79 9.43 -19.58
C GLU A 11 -0.82 10.95 -19.50
N ILE A 12 0.34 11.59 -19.74
CA ILE A 12 0.48 13.03 -19.73
C ILE A 12 1.27 13.41 -20.98
N ARG A 13 0.64 14.17 -21.88
CA ARG A 13 1.25 14.62 -23.12
C ARG A 13 1.87 13.51 -23.96
N GLY A 14 1.16 12.38 -24.06
CA GLY A 14 1.60 11.25 -24.85
C GLY A 14 2.60 10.33 -24.18
N ASN A 15 3.01 10.64 -22.95
CA ASN A 15 3.90 9.79 -22.18
C ASN A 15 3.16 9.16 -20.99
N SER A 16 3.50 7.93 -20.68
CA SER A 16 2.87 7.20 -19.57
C SER A 16 3.80 7.16 -18.37
N TYR A 17 3.22 7.36 -17.20
CA TYR A 17 3.95 7.42 -15.93
C TYR A 17 3.29 6.53 -14.90
N LEU A 18 4.08 5.90 -14.05
CA LEU A 18 3.62 5.05 -12.97
C LEU A 18 3.51 5.82 -11.67
N TYR A 19 2.41 5.59 -10.95
CA TYR A 19 2.19 6.11 -9.61
C TYR A 19 1.81 4.95 -8.71
N PHE A 20 2.44 4.88 -7.56
CA PHE A 20 2.05 3.97 -6.49
C PHE A 20 1.01 4.68 -5.62
N TRP A 21 -0.02 3.96 -5.20
CA TRP A 21 -1.00 4.52 -4.27
C TRP A 21 -1.21 3.56 -3.11
N CYS A 22 -1.56 4.14 -1.95
CA CYS A 22 -1.91 3.34 -0.77
C CYS A 22 -2.83 4.15 0.13
N PHE A 23 -3.52 3.44 1.00
CA PHE A 23 -4.28 4.09 2.05
C PHE A 23 -3.43 4.25 3.29
N GLN A 24 -3.51 5.43 3.90
CA GLN A 24 -2.86 5.75 5.17
C GLN A 24 -3.85 6.40 6.09
N GLY A 25 -3.73 6.11 7.38
CA GLY A 25 -4.53 6.78 8.39
C GLY A 25 -4.81 5.88 9.58
N ARG A 26 -5.05 6.53 10.71
CA ARG A 26 -5.44 5.89 11.96
C ARG A 26 -6.62 6.66 12.54
N GLY A 27 -7.46 5.96 13.29
CA GLY A 27 -8.58 6.57 13.95
C GLY A 27 -9.65 7.05 12.96
N GLY A 28 -10.02 8.31 13.01
CA GLY A 28 -11.14 8.83 12.26
C GLY A 28 -10.87 9.24 10.82
N GLY A 29 -9.63 9.13 10.34
CA GLY A 29 -9.31 9.57 8.98
C GLY A 29 -8.45 8.61 8.21
N VAL A 30 -8.87 8.29 7.00
CA VAL A 30 -8.09 7.50 6.06
C VAL A 30 -7.91 8.30 4.80
N ARG A 31 -6.68 8.42 4.33
CA ARG A 31 -6.34 9.14 3.12
C ARG A 31 -5.68 8.22 2.11
N LYS A 32 -5.96 8.48 0.84
CA LYS A 32 -5.24 7.84 -0.25
C LYS A 32 -4.02 8.70 -0.59
N LEU A 33 -2.86 8.08 -0.58
CA LEU A 33 -1.61 8.72 -1.01
C LEU A 33 -1.22 8.20 -2.37
N GLU A 34 -0.68 9.07 -3.21
CA GLU A 34 -0.08 8.68 -4.48
C GLU A 34 1.36 9.18 -4.51
N ARG A 35 2.24 8.36 -5.06
CA ARG A 35 3.65 8.71 -5.21
C ARG A 35 4.10 8.41 -6.62
N TYR A 36 4.78 9.37 -7.23
CA TYR A 36 5.34 9.20 -8.56
C TYR A 36 6.48 8.18 -8.54
N MET A 37 6.43 7.20 -9.43
CA MET A 37 7.44 6.14 -9.50
C MET A 37 8.39 6.28 -10.68
N GLY A 38 7.95 6.90 -11.77
CA GLY A 38 8.76 7.11 -12.95
C GLY A 38 8.01 6.79 -14.24
N PRO A 39 8.69 6.88 -15.40
CA PRO A 39 8.07 6.52 -16.67
C PRO A 39 7.65 5.06 -16.72
N ALA A 40 6.45 4.79 -17.23
CA ALA A 40 5.89 3.44 -17.26
C ALA A 40 6.77 2.42 -18.00
N PRO A 41 7.44 2.76 -19.12
CA PRO A 41 8.31 1.78 -19.79
C PRO A 41 9.66 1.53 -19.11
N ASP A 42 10.03 2.34 -18.12
CA ASP A 42 11.30 2.17 -17.42
C ASP A 42 11.28 0.95 -16.51
N PRO A 43 12.16 -0.05 -16.73
CA PRO A 43 12.20 -1.24 -15.86
C PRO A 43 12.49 -0.91 -14.39
N ASP A 44 13.28 0.12 -14.12
CA ASP A 44 13.59 0.52 -12.75
C ASP A 44 12.37 1.12 -12.06
N ALA A 45 11.58 1.92 -12.76
CA ALA A 45 10.33 2.45 -12.23
C ALA A 45 9.35 1.33 -11.91
N ARG A 46 9.27 0.33 -12.75
CA ARG A 46 8.40 -0.83 -12.55
C ARG A 46 8.82 -1.64 -11.33
N ARG A 47 10.13 -1.85 -11.17
CA ARG A 47 10.66 -2.57 -10.01
C ARG A 47 10.41 -1.79 -8.72
N ARG A 48 10.67 -0.47 -8.71
CA ARG A 48 10.40 0.36 -7.54
C ARG A 48 8.92 0.33 -7.14
N THR A 49 8.04 0.32 -8.12
CA THR A 49 6.60 0.22 -7.87
C THR A 49 6.26 -1.11 -7.18
N LEU A 50 6.80 -2.20 -7.67
CA LEU A 50 6.59 -3.51 -7.06
C LEU A 50 7.17 -3.57 -5.65
N ASP A 51 8.37 -3.02 -5.45
CA ASP A 51 9.00 -2.98 -4.12
C ASP A 51 8.14 -2.21 -3.12
N GLU A 52 7.53 -1.10 -3.53
CA GLU A 52 6.64 -0.33 -2.66
C GLU A 52 5.38 -1.12 -2.31
N ILE A 53 4.81 -1.84 -3.28
CA ILE A 53 3.64 -2.69 -3.04
C ILE A 53 3.99 -3.78 -2.03
N GLU A 54 5.12 -4.44 -2.21
CA GLU A 54 5.56 -5.50 -1.32
C GLU A 54 5.85 -4.99 0.08
N ALA A 55 6.48 -3.81 0.19
CA ALA A 55 6.75 -3.19 1.49
C ALA A 55 5.45 -2.83 2.22
N TYR A 56 4.47 -2.30 1.50
CA TYR A 56 3.16 -2.00 2.09
C TYR A 56 2.50 -3.28 2.59
N ALA A 57 2.50 -4.33 1.77
CA ALA A 57 1.89 -5.61 2.13
C ALA A 57 2.53 -6.21 3.38
N ALA A 58 3.85 -6.11 3.50
CA ALA A 58 4.56 -6.61 4.66
C ALA A 58 4.16 -5.86 5.94
N ARG A 59 4.06 -4.53 5.88
CA ARG A 59 3.63 -3.72 7.02
C ARG A 59 2.18 -4.02 7.40
N ALA A 60 1.30 -4.10 6.42
CA ALA A 60 -0.11 -4.38 6.67
C ALA A 60 -0.30 -5.76 7.29
N ASN A 61 0.45 -6.74 6.81
CA ASN A 61 0.41 -8.08 7.34
C ASN A 61 0.89 -8.12 8.80
N ALA A 62 1.97 -7.41 9.11
CA ALA A 62 2.50 -7.35 10.48
C ALA A 62 1.46 -6.75 11.43
N GLU A 63 0.83 -5.64 11.04
CA GLU A 63 -0.23 -5.02 11.85
C GLU A 63 -1.42 -5.96 12.05
N PHE A 64 -1.80 -6.68 11.02
CA PHE A 64 -2.90 -7.63 11.10
C PHE A 64 -2.57 -8.79 12.06
N GLN A 65 -1.33 -9.27 12.03
CA GLN A 65 -0.91 -10.32 12.95
C GLN A 65 -0.96 -9.86 14.41
N GLU A 66 -0.60 -8.61 14.68
CA GLU A 66 -0.72 -8.04 16.01
C GLU A 66 -2.18 -8.02 16.48
N ARG A 67 -3.11 -7.64 15.60
CA ARG A 67 -4.53 -7.63 15.91
C ARG A 67 -5.06 -9.03 16.18
N ILE A 68 -4.63 -10.00 15.38
CA ILE A 68 -5.01 -11.38 15.59
C ILE A 68 -4.54 -11.86 16.97
N ALA A 69 -3.33 -11.50 17.38
CA ALA A 69 -2.82 -11.85 18.70
C ALA A 69 -3.67 -11.26 19.82
N GLU A 70 -4.09 -10.00 19.68
CA GLU A 70 -4.98 -9.36 20.64
C GLU A 70 -6.34 -10.07 20.72
N TRP A 71 -6.93 -10.35 19.57
CA TRP A 71 -8.22 -11.04 19.50
C TRP A 71 -8.13 -12.46 20.06
N ARG A 72 -7.01 -13.13 19.84
CA ARG A 72 -6.80 -14.46 20.39
C ARG A 72 -6.82 -14.44 21.91
N ARG A 73 -6.14 -13.46 22.52
CA ARG A 73 -6.17 -13.28 23.97
C ARG A 73 -7.57 -12.99 24.46
N GLU A 74 -8.28 -12.11 23.78
CA GLU A 74 -9.62 -11.70 24.16
C GLU A 74 -10.63 -12.85 24.04
N LEU A 75 -10.58 -13.60 22.95
CA LEU A 75 -11.49 -14.70 22.67
C LEU A 75 -11.16 -15.95 23.49
N SER A 76 -9.96 -16.03 24.07
CA SER A 76 -9.55 -17.16 24.91
C SER A 76 -9.89 -16.97 26.38
N ARG A 77 -10.46 -15.86 26.77
CA ARG A 77 -10.90 -15.63 28.15
C ARG A 77 -12.11 -16.49 28.48
N PRO A 78 -12.11 -17.05 29.68
CA PRO A 78 -13.31 -17.80 30.16
C PRO A 78 -14.51 -16.90 30.42
#